data_f48026495d9a31c6017effbb4293db03
#
_entry.id   f48026495d9a31c6017effbb4293db03
#
_cell.length_a   1.000
_cell.length_b   1.000
_cell.length_c   1.000
_cell.angle_alpha   90.00
_cell.angle_beta   90.00
_cell.angle_gamma   90.00
#
_symmetry.space_group_name_H-M   'P 1'
#
loop_
_entity.id
_entity.type
_entity.pdbx_description
1 polymer ?
#
loop_
_entity_poly.entity_id
_entity_poly.type
_entity_poly.pdbx_seq_one_letter_code
_entity_poly.pdbx_strand_id
1 'polypeptide(L)'
;MSGWARNAAGGLALVAFVATLTGCSSAGDLEIFNEGPDEVRVSTGDEEVEVSADGGAVLLDYGCTPGDVTVEFASGDTVVLSGPVCPEQHIVIGDGEAEVRT
;
A
#
# COMPACT_ATOMS: atom_id res chain seq x y z
N MET A 1 -24.08 -31.66 -29.98
CA MET A 1 -24.00 -31.58 -29.55
C MET A 1 -23.57 -31.28 -28.98
N SER A 2 -23.65 -31.43 -28.77
CA SER A 2 -23.38 -31.27 -28.08
C SER A 2 -22.89 -30.84 -27.52
N GLY A 3 -22.90 -30.87 -27.48
CA GLY A 3 -22.40 -30.74 -26.87
C GLY A 3 -21.99 -29.85 -26.40
N TRP A 4 -22.33 -29.96 -26.31
CA TRP A 4 -21.97 -29.39 -25.87
C TRP A 4 -21.49 -28.95 -25.12
N ALA A 5 -21.54 -29.17 -25.06
CA ALA A 5 -21.14 -29.04 -24.31
C ALA A 5 -20.51 -28.60 -23.72
N ARG A 6 -20.61 -28.64 -23.74
CA ARG A 6 -19.96 -28.48 -23.19
C ARG A 6 -19.37 -27.75 -22.60
N ASN A 7 -19.67 -27.80 -22.80
CA ASN A 7 -19.09 -27.36 -22.21
C ASN A 7 -18.67 -26.92 -21.46
N ALA A 8 -18.88 -27.25 -21.62
CA ALA A 8 -18.48 -27.13 -20.88
C ALA A 8 -17.92 -26.81 -20.20
N ALA A 9 -18.07 -27.05 -20.39
CA ALA A 9 -17.51 -27.03 -19.69
C ALA A 9 -16.93 -26.48 -19.09
N GLY A 10 -17.14 -26.40 -19.32
CA GLY A 10 -16.56 -26.29 -18.69
C GLY A 10 -16.12 -25.63 -18.09
N GLY A 11 -16.34 -25.61 -18.11
CA GLY A 11 -15.96 -25.51 -17.46
C GLY A 11 -15.43 -24.93 -16.90
N LEU A 12 -15.37 -25.04 -16.89
CA LEU A 12 -14.82 -24.81 -16.29
C LEU A 12 -14.22 -24.26 -15.84
N ALA A 13 -14.33 -24.42 -16.02
CA ALA A 13 -13.69 -24.18 -15.49
C ALA A 13 -13.21 -23.30 -15.05
N LEU A 14 -13.47 -23.29 -15.09
CA LEU A 14 -13.07 -22.72 -14.56
C LEU A 14 -12.64 -22.16 -13.90
N VAL A 15 -12.75 -22.38 -14.04
CA VAL A 15 -12.31 -22.15 -13.30
C VAL A 15 -11.73 -21.52 -12.81
N ALA A 16 -11.82 -21.76 -13.06
CA ALA A 16 -11.20 -21.49 -12.51
C ALA A 16 -10.79 -20.57 -12.16
N PHE A 17 -11.00 -20.31 -12.14
CA PHE A 17 -10.60 -19.66 -11.65
C PHE A 17 -10.23 -19.00 -11.07
N VAL A 18 -10.53 -19.09 -11.32
CA VAL A 18 -10.22 -18.73 -10.60
C VAL A 18 -9.57 -18.24 -10.07
N ALA A 19 -9.51 -18.49 -10.19
CA ALA A 19 -8.83 -18.35 -9.54
C ALA A 19 -8.29 -17.39 -9.32
N THR A 20 -8.34 -17.29 -9.67
CA THR A 20 -7.75 -16.57 -9.32
C THR A 20 -7.97 -15.72 -8.65
N LEU A 21 -8.47 -15.49 -8.40
CA LEU A 21 -8.75 -14.88 -7.55
C LEU A 21 -8.00 -14.86 -6.54
N THR A 22 -7.47 -15.45 -6.56
CA THR A 22 -6.68 -15.49 -5.65
C THR A 22 -5.97 -14.33 -5.52
N GLY A 23 -5.92 -13.66 -6.36
CA GLY A 23 -5.33 -12.44 -6.16
C GLY A 23 -5.90 -11.76 -4.99
N CYS A 24 -7.01 -12.21 -4.67
CA CYS A 24 -7.68 -11.64 -3.55
C CYS A 24 -6.92 -11.74 -2.27
N SER A 25 -5.90 -12.56 -2.26
CA SER A 25 -5.10 -12.67 -1.06
C SER A 25 -4.05 -11.60 -0.99
N SER A 26 -4.29 -10.46 -1.60
CA SER A 26 -3.33 -9.38 -1.57
C SER A 26 -3.07 -8.93 -0.13
N ALA A 27 -1.88 -8.41 0.09
CA ALA A 27 -1.48 -7.96 1.42
C ALA A 27 -2.12 -6.64 1.81
N GLY A 28 -2.74 -5.96 0.85
CA GLY A 28 -3.35 -4.67 1.08
C GLY A 28 -2.41 -3.54 0.72
N ASP A 29 -2.98 -2.37 0.50
CA ASP A 29 -2.23 -1.20 0.07
C ASP A 29 -1.90 -0.31 1.26
N LEU A 30 -0.70 0.22 1.30
CA LEU A 30 -0.28 1.14 2.35
C LEU A 30 -0.36 2.55 1.79
N GLU A 31 -1.15 3.40 2.43
CA GLU A 31 -1.40 4.75 1.97
C GLU A 31 -0.64 5.78 2.78
N ILE A 32 -0.07 6.75 2.10
CA ILE A 32 0.69 7.84 2.70
C ILE A 32 0.17 9.14 2.13
N PHE A 33 -0.22 10.07 3.01
CA PHE A 33 -0.75 11.36 2.61
C PHE A 33 0.17 12.46 3.12
N ASN A 34 0.62 13.34 2.23
CA ASN A 34 1.43 14.49 2.62
C ASN A 34 0.58 15.73 2.47
N GLU A 35 0.12 16.25 3.59
CA GLU A 35 -0.69 17.47 3.64
C GLU A 35 0.15 18.69 3.90
N GLY A 36 1.47 18.52 4.00
CA GLY A 36 2.37 19.62 4.29
C GLY A 36 2.80 20.39 3.06
N PRO A 37 3.54 21.45 3.25
CA PRO A 37 3.94 22.34 2.15
C PRO A 37 5.16 21.89 1.37
N ASP A 38 5.86 20.87 1.84
CA ASP A 38 7.11 20.42 1.21
C ASP A 38 7.09 18.94 0.91
N GLU A 39 7.88 18.55 -0.07
CA GLU A 39 8.09 17.16 -0.40
C GLU A 39 8.80 16.45 0.75
N VAL A 40 8.44 15.20 0.99
CA VAL A 40 9.07 14.38 2.03
C VAL A 40 9.53 13.07 1.44
N ARG A 41 10.45 12.43 2.13
CA ARG A 41 10.90 11.08 1.79
C ARG A 41 10.51 10.15 2.92
N VAL A 42 9.81 9.08 2.57
CA VAL A 42 9.32 8.11 3.55
C VAL A 42 10.06 6.81 3.34
N SER A 43 10.70 6.32 4.40
CA SER A 43 11.39 5.03 4.37
C SER A 43 10.63 4.06 5.26
N THR A 44 10.22 2.94 4.67
CA THR A 44 9.46 1.92 5.39
C THR A 44 10.36 0.81 5.96
N GLY A 45 11.64 0.90 5.67
CA GLY A 45 12.60 -0.11 6.08
C GLY A 45 13.15 -0.87 4.89
N ASP A 46 12.29 -1.25 3.97
CA ASP A 46 12.71 -1.96 2.75
C ASP A 46 12.31 -1.21 1.49
N GLU A 47 11.60 -0.09 1.62
CA GLU A 47 11.24 0.75 0.50
C GLU A 47 11.41 2.21 0.86
N GLU A 48 11.64 3.03 -0.15
CA GLU A 48 11.77 4.46 0.04
C GLU A 48 10.96 5.15 -1.04
N VAL A 49 10.11 6.09 -0.63
CA VAL A 49 9.23 6.76 -1.57
C VAL A 49 9.21 8.25 -1.29
N GLU A 50 9.19 9.05 -2.36
CA GLU A 50 9.08 10.50 -2.24
C GLU A 50 7.63 10.89 -2.44
N VAL A 51 7.12 11.73 -1.54
CA VAL A 51 5.72 12.15 -1.59
C VAL A 51 5.71 13.66 -1.72
N SER A 52 5.13 14.14 -2.81
CA SER A 52 5.09 15.56 -3.11
C SER A 52 4.21 16.29 -2.11
N ALA A 53 4.47 17.60 -1.98
CA ALA A 53 3.63 18.47 -1.15
C ALA A 53 2.18 18.36 -1.62
N ASP A 54 1.26 18.29 -0.66
CA ASP A 54 -0.18 18.17 -0.93
C ASP A 54 -0.49 16.95 -1.79
N GLY A 55 0.32 15.91 -1.69
CA GLY A 55 0.17 14.72 -2.50
C GLY A 55 0.05 13.48 -1.65
N GLY A 56 0.11 12.35 -2.33
CA GLY A 56 0.03 11.07 -1.65
C GLY A 56 0.76 10.01 -2.43
N ALA A 57 0.95 8.88 -1.78
CA ALA A 57 1.55 7.71 -2.39
C ALA A 57 0.83 6.48 -1.88
N VAL A 58 0.72 5.49 -2.73
CA VAL A 58 0.12 4.21 -2.37
C VAL A 58 1.11 3.13 -2.73
N LEU A 59 1.47 2.32 -1.73
CA LEU A 59 2.34 1.17 -1.97
C LEU A 59 1.41 -0.02 -2.16
N LEU A 60 1.22 -0.38 -3.42
CA LEU A 60 0.24 -1.40 -3.79
C LEU A 60 0.68 -2.77 -3.33
N ASP A 61 -0.24 -3.47 -2.72
CA ASP A 61 -0.01 -4.85 -2.29
C ASP A 61 1.22 -5.00 -1.40
N TYR A 62 1.47 -3.97 -0.60
CA TYR A 62 2.69 -3.90 0.21
C TYR A 62 2.54 -4.64 1.53
N GLY A 63 1.38 -4.55 2.15
CA GLY A 63 1.16 -5.12 3.46
C GLY A 63 1.66 -4.22 4.57
N CYS A 64 2.09 -4.83 5.67
CA CYS A 64 2.62 -4.09 6.80
C CYS A 64 4.10 -3.76 6.59
N THR A 65 4.55 -2.66 7.17
CA THR A 65 5.98 -2.34 7.13
C THR A 65 6.72 -3.34 8.02
N PRO A 66 7.99 -3.61 7.71
CA PRO A 66 8.77 -4.55 8.52
C PRO A 66 9.10 -4.01 9.91
N GLY A 67 8.99 -2.70 10.10
CA GLY A 67 9.27 -2.08 11.38
C GLY A 67 8.85 -0.63 11.36
N ASP A 68 9.63 0.22 12.01
CA ASP A 68 9.32 1.64 12.11
C ASP A 68 9.42 2.31 10.75
N VAL A 69 8.70 3.43 10.61
CA VAL A 69 8.70 4.23 9.39
C VAL A 69 9.39 5.56 9.71
N THR A 70 10.32 5.96 8.84
CA THR A 70 11.04 7.22 9.01
C THR A 70 10.59 8.19 7.94
N VAL A 71 10.20 9.39 8.37
CA VAL A 71 9.82 10.46 7.46
C VAL A 71 10.90 11.53 7.51
N GLU A 72 11.51 11.81 6.35
CA GLU A 72 12.55 12.83 6.25
C GLU A 72 11.99 14.05 5.54
N PHE A 73 12.07 15.19 6.19
CA PHE A 73 11.54 16.45 5.65
C PHE A 73 12.61 17.19 4.85
N ALA A 74 12.17 18.11 4.02
CA ALA A 74 13.08 18.90 3.20
C ALA A 74 14.08 19.69 4.06
N SER A 75 13.70 20.03 5.27
CA SER A 75 14.57 20.75 6.19
C SER A 75 15.73 19.89 6.71
N GLY A 76 15.63 18.57 6.54
CA GLY A 76 16.60 17.66 7.10
C GLY A 76 16.15 17.01 8.39
N ASP A 77 15.05 17.49 8.95
CA ASP A 77 14.49 16.87 10.15
C ASP A 77 13.88 15.52 9.82
N THR A 78 13.84 14.65 10.80
CA THR A 78 13.23 13.33 10.63
C THR A 78 12.25 13.05 11.76
N VAL A 79 11.22 12.28 11.42
CA VAL A 79 10.25 11.79 12.41
C VAL A 79 10.17 10.28 12.24
N VAL A 80 10.23 9.55 13.36
CA VAL A 80 10.14 8.10 13.32
C VAL A 80 8.76 7.71 13.87
N LEU A 81 8.04 6.95 13.08
CA LEU A 81 6.72 6.44 13.46
C LEU A 81 6.89 4.98 13.86
N SER A 82 6.41 4.65 15.06
CA SER A 82 6.51 3.28 15.55
C SER A 82 5.71 2.34 14.66
N GLY A 83 6.36 1.28 14.22
CA GLY A 83 5.72 0.29 13.38
C GLY A 83 5.50 -1.01 14.11
N PRO A 84 5.03 -2.01 13.37
CA PRO A 84 4.73 -1.94 11.95
C PRO A 84 3.47 -1.12 11.66
N VAL A 85 3.42 -0.56 10.47
CA VAL A 85 2.23 0.16 9.98
C VAL A 85 1.60 -0.72 8.92
N CYS A 86 0.32 -0.97 9.07
CA CYS A 86 -0.40 -1.95 8.25
C CYS A 86 -1.50 -1.27 7.42
N PRO A 87 -2.03 -1.96 6.39
CA PRO A 87 -2.99 -1.32 5.46
C PRO A 87 -4.26 -0.77 6.07
N GLU A 88 -4.70 -1.28 7.21
CA GLU A 88 -5.86 -0.70 7.88
C GLU A 88 -5.54 0.66 8.49
N GLN A 89 -4.27 1.03 8.49
CA GLN A 89 -3.79 2.31 8.95
C GLN A 89 -3.26 3.10 7.76
N HIS A 90 -3.03 4.39 7.97
CA HIS A 90 -2.39 5.21 6.95
C HIS A 90 -1.51 6.25 7.63
N ILE A 91 -0.57 6.77 6.87
CA ILE A 91 0.38 7.74 7.37
C ILE A 91 -0.05 9.12 6.89
N VAL A 92 -0.14 10.07 7.81
CA VAL A 92 -0.50 11.45 7.49
C VAL A 92 0.65 12.35 7.90
N ILE A 93 1.15 13.12 6.96
CA ILE A 93 2.30 13.99 7.15
C ILE A 93 1.83 15.44 7.04
N GLY A 94 2.20 16.25 8.01
CA GLY A 94 1.91 17.66 8.00
C GLY A 94 3.19 18.47 7.89
N ASP A 95 3.12 19.70 8.36
CA ASP A 95 4.26 20.62 8.31
C ASP A 95 5.19 20.25 9.47
N GLY A 96 6.22 19.46 9.18
CA GLY A 96 7.21 19.08 10.17
C GLY A 96 6.75 17.99 11.13
N GLU A 97 5.62 17.35 10.84
CA GLU A 97 5.09 16.32 11.73
C GLU A 97 4.48 15.18 10.92
N ALA A 98 4.33 14.04 11.55
CA ALA A 98 3.77 12.87 10.91
C ALA A 98 3.10 12.01 11.97
N GLU A 99 2.06 11.28 11.55
CA GLU A 99 1.36 10.39 12.48
C GLU A 99 0.72 9.23 11.73
N VAL A 100 0.41 8.18 12.47
CA VAL A 100 -0.30 7.02 11.93
C VAL A 100 -1.75 7.12 12.40
N ARG A 101 -2.67 6.95 11.47
CA ARG A 101 -4.12 6.99 11.75
C ARG A 101 -4.79 5.71 11.28
N THR A 102 -5.93 5.41 11.88
CA THR A 102 -6.76 4.29 11.44
C THR A 102 -8.04 4.76 10.76
#